data_d41ac6f77de469663b5c475aedf7331d
#
_entry.id   d41ac6f77de469663b5c475aedf7331d
#
_cell.length_a   1.000
_cell.length_b   1.000
_cell.length_c   1.000
_cell.angle_alpha   90.00
_cell.angle_beta   90.00
_cell.angle_gamma   90.00
#
_symmetry.space_group_name_H-M   'P 1'
#
loop_
_entity.id
_entity.type
_entity.pdbx_description
1 polymer ?
#
loop_
_entity_poly.entity_id
_entity_poly.type
_entity_poly.pdbx_seq_one_letter_code
_entity_poly.pdbx_strand_id
1 'polypeptide(L)'
;MIRKSADYLQIDLKEGTYIQLPGPNFESPAEIRMCKAIGADAVGMSTACEAIAANHMGMQICGISCVTNMAAGMSENPLSHQEVQENAAKAAPYIRRLLHESVLKMHKELNK
;
A
#
# COMPACT_ATOMS: atom_id res chain seq x y z
N MET A 1 3.02 -15.47 -0.53
CA MET A 1 1.68 -15.85 -0.02
C MET A 1 0.57 -14.90 -0.43
N ILE A 2 0.67 -13.60 -0.21
CA ILE A 2 -0.37 -12.62 -0.58
C ILE A 2 -0.73 -12.71 -2.07
N ARG A 3 0.23 -12.79 -3.00
CA ARG A 3 -0.04 -12.99 -4.43
C ARG A 3 -0.93 -14.20 -4.68
N LYS A 4 -0.58 -15.37 -4.12
CA LYS A 4 -1.39 -16.60 -4.26
C LYS A 4 -2.81 -16.45 -3.70
N SER A 5 -2.98 -15.60 -2.69
CA SER A 5 -4.31 -15.28 -2.15
C SER A 5 -5.07 -14.35 -3.08
N ALA A 6 -4.40 -13.35 -3.66
CA ALA A 6 -5.00 -12.45 -4.63
C ALA A 6 -5.45 -13.19 -5.89
N ASP A 7 -4.60 -14.08 -6.43
CA ASP A 7 -4.91 -14.93 -7.58
C ASP A 7 -6.14 -15.81 -7.32
N TYR A 8 -6.16 -16.46 -6.15
CA TYR A 8 -7.29 -17.31 -5.74
C TYR A 8 -8.61 -16.53 -5.63
N LEU A 9 -8.53 -15.29 -5.13
CA LEU A 9 -9.68 -14.40 -4.96
C LEU A 9 -10.01 -13.59 -6.22
N GLN A 10 -9.23 -13.74 -7.29
CA GLN A 10 -9.32 -12.94 -8.51
C GLN A 10 -9.23 -11.42 -8.24
N ILE A 11 -8.37 -11.03 -7.30
CA ILE A 11 -8.07 -9.64 -6.99
C ILE A 11 -6.86 -9.22 -7.83
N ASP A 12 -7.01 -8.16 -8.62
CA ASP A 12 -5.93 -7.55 -9.39
C ASP A 12 -4.98 -6.79 -8.46
N LEU A 13 -4.03 -7.52 -7.88
CA LEU A 13 -3.03 -6.98 -6.97
C LEU A 13 -1.83 -6.45 -7.75
N LYS A 14 -1.55 -5.17 -7.59
CA LYS A 14 -0.34 -4.54 -8.12
C LYS A 14 0.83 -4.70 -7.15
N GLU A 15 2.04 -4.61 -7.68
CA GLU A 15 3.28 -4.60 -6.90
C GLU A 15 4.10 -3.39 -7.30
N GLY A 16 4.82 -2.83 -6.35
CA GLY A 16 5.64 -1.67 -6.60
C GLY A 16 6.45 -1.25 -5.39
N THR A 17 7.20 -0.19 -5.56
CA THR A 17 8.03 0.43 -4.54
C THR A 17 7.25 1.53 -3.83
N TYR A 18 7.15 1.39 -2.51
CA TYR A 18 6.51 2.38 -1.66
C TYR A 18 7.58 3.29 -1.03
N ILE A 19 7.34 4.60 -1.06
CA ILE A 19 8.14 5.59 -0.36
C ILE A 19 7.33 6.24 0.76
N GLN A 20 7.95 6.41 1.92
CA GLN A 20 7.37 7.16 3.02
C GLN A 20 7.95 8.57 3.07
N LEU A 21 7.08 9.58 3.07
CA LEU A 21 7.40 10.97 3.37
C LEU A 21 6.78 11.39 4.71
N PRO A 22 7.32 12.42 5.38
CA PRO A 22 6.93 12.71 6.76
C PRO A 22 5.49 13.21 6.93
N GLY A 23 4.89 13.82 5.90
CA GLY A 23 3.63 14.55 6.07
C GLY A 23 3.79 15.78 6.98
N PRO A 24 2.71 16.31 7.60
CA PRO A 24 1.29 15.83 7.51
C PRO A 24 0.53 16.29 6.27
N ASN A 25 1.13 17.16 5.44
CA ASN A 25 0.49 17.65 4.21
C ASN A 25 0.64 16.64 3.09
N PHE A 26 -0.26 16.70 2.11
CA PHE A 26 -0.03 16.06 0.83
C PHE A 26 1.23 16.62 0.17
N GLU A 27 1.90 15.78 -0.58
CA GLU A 27 3.12 16.11 -1.30
C GLU A 27 2.85 17.19 -2.37
N SER A 28 3.84 18.03 -2.60
CA SER A 28 3.85 18.95 -3.72
C SER A 28 4.11 18.20 -5.05
N PRO A 29 3.73 18.75 -6.20
CA PRO A 29 4.08 18.16 -7.50
C PRO A 29 5.58 17.97 -7.71
N ALA A 30 6.41 18.79 -7.07
CA ALA A 30 7.87 18.67 -7.15
C ALA A 30 8.37 17.44 -6.37
N GLU A 31 7.85 17.21 -5.16
CA GLU A 31 8.15 16.03 -4.35
C GLU A 31 7.71 14.75 -5.08
N ILE A 32 6.55 14.76 -5.72
CA ILE A 32 6.07 13.60 -6.51
C ILE A 32 7.00 13.33 -7.70
N ARG A 33 7.48 14.36 -8.40
CA ARG A 33 8.48 14.16 -9.46
C ARG A 33 9.78 13.58 -8.93
N MET A 34 10.24 14.02 -7.76
CA MET A 34 11.41 13.46 -7.09
C MET A 34 11.20 11.99 -6.75
N CYS A 35 10.08 11.65 -6.10
CA CYS A 35 9.74 10.26 -5.75
C CYS A 35 9.74 9.36 -6.98
N LYS A 36 9.11 9.80 -8.07
CA LYS A 36 9.08 9.08 -9.34
C LYS A 36 10.48 8.90 -9.94
N ALA A 37 11.33 9.92 -9.88
CA ALA A 37 12.68 9.88 -10.43
C ALA A 37 13.57 8.85 -9.71
N ILE A 38 13.34 8.61 -8.43
CA ILE A 38 14.06 7.58 -7.65
C ILE A 38 13.38 6.21 -7.67
N GLY A 39 12.31 6.04 -8.47
CA GLY A 39 11.68 4.74 -8.73
C GLY A 39 10.55 4.36 -7.77
N ALA A 40 9.93 5.32 -7.08
CA ALA A 40 8.75 5.04 -6.28
C ALA A 40 7.49 4.93 -7.15
N ASP A 41 6.65 3.95 -6.84
CA ASP A 41 5.34 3.70 -7.49
C ASP A 41 4.18 4.20 -6.63
N ALA A 42 4.35 4.23 -5.32
CA ALA A 42 3.38 4.73 -4.37
C ALA A 42 4.06 5.53 -3.26
N VAL A 43 3.36 6.54 -2.75
CA VAL A 43 3.82 7.40 -1.66
C VAL A 43 2.78 7.45 -0.55
N GLY A 44 3.24 7.58 0.68
CA GLY A 44 2.40 7.78 1.84
C GLY A 44 3.22 8.20 3.06
N MET A 45 2.59 8.25 4.21
CA MET A 45 3.14 8.82 5.45
C MET A 45 3.38 7.78 6.55
N SER A 46 3.36 6.48 6.20
CA SER A 46 3.45 5.37 7.14
C SER A 46 4.22 4.20 6.52
N THR A 47 4.27 3.07 7.23
CA THR A 47 4.64 1.74 6.71
C THR A 47 6.15 1.50 6.61
N ALA A 48 6.95 2.40 6.03
CA ALA A 48 8.37 2.13 5.83
C ALA A 48 9.15 2.11 7.15
N CYS A 49 8.85 3.00 8.09
CA CYS A 49 9.50 3.01 9.41
C CYS A 49 9.18 1.76 10.20
N GLU A 50 7.92 1.31 10.20
CA GLU A 50 7.50 0.08 10.87
C GLU A 50 8.14 -1.15 10.20
N ALA A 51 8.22 -1.17 8.87
CA ALA A 51 8.87 -2.24 8.13
C ALA A 51 10.37 -2.33 8.45
N ILE A 52 11.06 -1.20 8.54
CA ILE A 52 12.48 -1.14 8.93
C ILE A 52 12.68 -1.72 10.33
N ALA A 53 11.87 -1.27 11.30
CA ALA A 53 11.94 -1.75 12.67
C ALA A 53 11.65 -3.25 12.79
N ALA A 54 10.60 -3.73 12.15
CA ALA A 54 10.24 -5.14 12.14
C ALA A 54 11.33 -6.01 11.46
N ASN A 55 11.91 -5.54 10.35
CA ASN A 55 13.01 -6.22 9.70
C ASN A 55 14.25 -6.32 10.59
N HIS A 56 14.58 -5.25 11.32
CA HIS A 56 15.67 -5.26 12.31
C HIS A 56 15.43 -6.29 13.42
N MET A 57 14.20 -6.54 13.78
CA MET A 57 13.80 -7.57 14.76
C MET A 57 13.77 -8.99 14.19
N GLY A 58 14.12 -9.19 12.92
CA GLY A 58 14.10 -10.50 12.23
C GLY A 58 12.71 -11.00 11.86
N MET A 59 11.71 -10.13 11.83
CA MET A 59 10.36 -10.50 11.43
C MET A 59 10.25 -10.63 9.91
N GLN A 60 9.44 -11.57 9.44
CA GLN A 60 9.03 -11.63 8.05
C GLN A 60 7.93 -10.59 7.80
N ILE A 61 8.13 -9.75 6.79
CA ILE A 61 7.28 -8.60 6.55
C ILE A 61 6.57 -8.71 5.21
N CYS A 62 5.33 -8.26 5.19
CA CYS A 62 4.56 -8.08 3.98
C CYS A 62 3.74 -6.79 4.09
N GLY A 63 3.95 -5.85 3.19
CA GLY A 63 3.22 -4.58 3.15
C GLY A 63 2.09 -4.64 2.12
N ILE A 64 0.92 -4.12 2.49
CA ILE A 64 -0.20 -3.90 1.58
C ILE A 64 -0.65 -2.45 1.76
N SER A 65 -0.66 -1.71 0.66
CA SER A 65 -1.13 -0.33 0.65
C SER A 65 -2.36 -0.18 -0.23
N CYS A 66 -3.35 0.56 0.27
CA CYS A 66 -4.51 0.96 -0.51
C CYS A 66 -4.20 2.29 -1.20
N VAL A 67 -4.01 2.28 -2.50
CA VAL A 67 -3.85 3.51 -3.28
C VAL A 67 -5.23 4.11 -3.51
N THR A 68 -5.50 5.23 -2.88
CA THR A 68 -6.84 5.86 -2.84
C THR A 68 -7.01 6.99 -3.83
N ASN A 69 -5.91 7.55 -4.32
CA ASN A 69 -5.88 8.71 -5.21
C ASN A 69 -4.60 8.74 -6.02
N MET A 70 -4.61 9.48 -7.10
CA MET A 70 -3.39 9.83 -7.81
C MET A 70 -2.62 10.91 -7.02
N ALA A 71 -1.30 10.86 -7.09
CA ALA A 71 -0.47 11.83 -6.40
C ALA A 71 -0.56 13.24 -7.01
N ALA A 72 -0.13 14.25 -6.25
CA ALA A 72 -0.22 15.64 -6.67
C ALA A 72 0.47 15.91 -8.02
N GLY A 73 -0.24 16.60 -8.91
CA GLY A 73 0.22 16.91 -10.27
C GLY A 73 0.15 15.74 -11.26
N MET A 74 -0.45 14.60 -10.89
CA MET A 74 -0.68 13.46 -11.77
C MET A 74 -2.11 13.39 -12.32
N SER A 75 -3.03 14.17 -11.77
CA SER A 75 -4.39 14.32 -12.28
C SER A 75 -4.77 15.80 -12.34
N GLU A 76 -5.78 16.12 -13.15
CA GLU A 76 -6.32 17.49 -13.26
C GLU A 76 -7.17 17.87 -12.05
N ASN A 77 -7.67 16.87 -11.31
CA ASN A 77 -8.50 17.10 -10.14
C ASN A 77 -7.64 17.41 -8.91
N PRO A 78 -8.04 18.38 -8.08
CA PRO A 78 -7.35 18.65 -6.82
C PRO A 78 -7.53 17.47 -5.85
N LEU A 79 -6.50 17.18 -5.07
CA LEU A 79 -6.56 16.18 -4.02
C LEU A 79 -7.57 16.57 -2.94
N SER A 80 -8.41 15.62 -2.53
CA SER A 80 -9.37 15.84 -1.46
C SER A 80 -9.39 14.67 -0.46
N HIS A 81 -9.58 15.00 0.79
CA HIS A 81 -9.71 13.99 1.85
C HIS A 81 -10.96 13.12 1.67
N GLN A 82 -12.00 13.69 1.07
CA GLN A 82 -13.23 12.99 0.76
C GLN A 82 -13.00 11.89 -0.29
N GLU A 83 -12.27 12.17 -1.37
CA GLU A 83 -11.91 11.18 -2.39
C GLU A 83 -11.14 9.99 -1.79
N VAL A 84 -10.19 10.29 -0.90
CA VAL A 84 -9.43 9.27 -0.17
C VAL A 84 -10.37 8.35 0.62
N GLN A 85 -11.31 8.91 1.37
CA GLN A 85 -12.26 8.13 2.17
C GLN A 85 -13.21 7.29 1.31
N GLU A 86 -13.74 7.84 0.23
CA GLU A 86 -14.64 7.14 -0.68
C GLU A 86 -13.94 5.97 -1.38
N ASN A 87 -12.74 6.17 -1.88
CA ASN A 87 -11.97 5.11 -2.54
C ASN A 87 -11.48 4.05 -1.55
N ALA A 88 -11.09 4.44 -0.34
CA ALA A 88 -10.77 3.50 0.73
C ALA A 88 -11.99 2.63 1.09
N ALA A 89 -13.18 3.22 1.21
CA ALA A 89 -14.42 2.49 1.48
C ALA A 89 -14.76 1.47 0.36
N LYS A 90 -14.55 1.82 -0.91
CA LYS A 90 -14.72 0.90 -2.05
C LYS A 90 -13.73 -0.26 -2.02
N ALA A 91 -12.48 0.00 -1.61
CA ALA A 91 -11.43 -1.02 -1.55
C ALA A 91 -11.52 -1.93 -0.31
N ALA A 92 -12.13 -1.47 0.77
CA ALA A 92 -12.17 -2.16 2.06
C ALA A 92 -12.67 -3.62 2.00
N PRO A 93 -13.75 -3.98 1.25
CA PRO A 93 -14.18 -5.37 1.13
C PRO A 93 -13.12 -6.28 0.50
N TYR A 94 -12.42 -5.80 -0.52
CA TYR A 94 -11.36 -6.55 -1.21
C TYR A 94 -10.14 -6.76 -0.32
N ILE A 95 -9.70 -5.71 0.37
CA ILE A 95 -8.58 -5.76 1.32
C ILE A 95 -8.90 -6.73 2.45
N ARG A 96 -10.10 -6.68 3.02
CA ARG A 96 -10.53 -7.58 4.09
C ARG A 96 -10.48 -9.05 3.66
N ARG A 97 -11.00 -9.37 2.47
CA ARG A 97 -10.96 -10.73 1.91
C ARG A 97 -9.52 -11.19 1.67
N LEU A 98 -8.69 -10.32 1.10
CA LEU A 98 -7.29 -10.61 0.82
C LEU A 98 -6.50 -10.89 2.10
N LEU A 99 -6.65 -10.05 3.13
CA LEU A 99 -6.01 -10.24 4.43
C LEU A 99 -6.45 -11.55 5.08
N HIS A 100 -7.74 -11.80 5.15
CA HIS A 100 -8.28 -13.02 5.76
C HIS A 100 -7.71 -14.28 5.08
N GLU A 101 -7.77 -14.37 3.77
CA GLU A 101 -7.25 -15.51 3.02
C GLU A 101 -5.74 -15.66 3.17
N SER A 102 -5.01 -14.54 3.18
CA SER A 102 -3.56 -14.55 3.34
C SER A 102 -3.14 -15.07 4.70
N VAL A 103 -3.80 -14.62 5.77
CA VAL A 103 -3.53 -15.10 7.14
C VAL A 103 -3.83 -16.59 7.28
N LEU A 104 -4.93 -17.08 6.72
CA LEU A 104 -5.25 -18.50 6.74
C LEU A 104 -4.19 -19.35 6.01
N LYS A 105 -3.68 -18.88 4.88
CA LYS A 105 -2.60 -19.57 4.15
C LYS A 105 -1.29 -19.54 4.92
N MET A 106 -0.94 -18.41 5.53
CA MET A 106 0.25 -18.29 6.37
C MET A 106 0.19 -19.25 7.55
N HIS A 107 -0.93 -19.30 8.24
CA HIS A 107 -1.12 -20.22 9.36
C HIS A 107 -0.93 -21.69 8.96
N LYS A 108 -1.48 -22.09 7.83
CA LYS A 108 -1.33 -23.47 7.32
C LYS A 108 0.11 -23.82 6.92
N GLU A 109 0.90 -22.86 6.48
CA GLU A 109 2.30 -23.11 6.10
C GLU A 109 3.23 -23.13 7.32
N LEU A 110 2.97 -22.32 8.33
CA LEU A 110 3.77 -22.29 9.56
C LEU A 110 3.57 -23.51 10.46
N ASN A 111 2.45 -24.23 10.29
CA ASN A 111 2.11 -25.41 11.09
C ASN A 111 2.36 -26.74 10.35
N LYS A 112 3.13 -26.73 9.28
CA LYS A 112 3.63 -27.92 8.57
C LYS A 112 5.02 -28.30 9.08
#